data_2851fb24702f3c4cee91b310959a3808
#
_entry.id   2851fb24702f3c4cee91b310959a3808
#
_cell.length_a   1.000
_cell.length_b   1.000
_cell.length_c   1.000
_cell.angle_alpha   90.00
_cell.angle_beta   90.00
_cell.angle_gamma   90.00
#
_symmetry.space_group_name_H-M   'P 1'
#
loop_
_entity.id
_entity.type
_entity.pdbx_description
1 polymer ?
#
loop_
_entity_poly.entity_id
_entity_poly.type
_entity_poly.pdbx_seq_one_letter_code
_entity_poly.pdbx_strand_id
1 'polypeptide(L)'
;MLRSLRVLFSVASLLLVSGEASSKPQATSAGVSSVEPVVVGFVGGFVRRDDRVHTEVQLMEHLREGYASGVYVQMFENHRGKEAHQAILRRLHANRDGALSPEEKQNARIIIFGHSWGASETIELARQLEKDGIPVILTIQVDSVSKLGQNDAIIPANVLQAVNFYQLDGVLHGQPQIRAANPERTRILGNFRSGYKTKPFSCGEYPWWDRLIMKPHIQIECDPAVWNQVESLIRANLSLEARLPQSSEINAPLSPFN
;
A
#
# COMPACT_ATOMS: atom_id res chain seq x y z
N MET A 1 -68.76 54.25 -58.01
CA MET A 1 -69.88 53.44 -57.55
C MET A 1 -69.43 51.99 -57.51
N LEU A 2 -69.13 51.46 -56.35
CA LEU A 2 -69.28 50.03 -56.00
C LEU A 2 -68.96 49.82 -54.56
N ARG A 3 -69.84 49.20 -53.86
CA ARG A 3 -69.78 48.96 -52.39
C ARG A 3 -68.88 47.79 -52.03
N SER A 4 -68.05 48.04 -51.05
CA SER A 4 -67.21 47.01 -50.44
C SER A 4 -68.00 46.15 -49.48
N LEU A 5 -67.83 44.85 -49.62
CA LEU A 5 -68.38 43.88 -48.66
C LEU A 5 -67.21 43.39 -47.80
N ARG A 6 -67.26 43.65 -46.49
CA ARG A 6 -66.30 43.23 -45.51
C ARG A 6 -66.75 41.84 -44.95
N VAL A 7 -65.94 40.86 -45.13
CA VAL A 7 -66.07 39.57 -44.49
C VAL A 7 -65.11 39.55 -43.33
N LEU A 8 -65.64 39.38 -42.10
CA LEU A 8 -64.88 39.19 -40.86
C LEU A 8 -64.53 37.69 -40.71
N PHE A 9 -63.25 37.38 -40.76
CA PHE A 9 -62.77 36.06 -40.30
C PHE A 9 -62.21 36.22 -38.88
N SER A 10 -62.89 35.54 -37.90
CA SER A 10 -62.39 35.34 -36.55
C SER A 10 -61.32 34.23 -36.59
N VAL A 11 -60.11 34.60 -36.26
CA VAL A 11 -59.03 33.64 -36.04
C VAL A 11 -58.93 33.38 -34.54
N ALA A 12 -59.29 32.13 -34.13
CA ALA A 12 -59.08 31.66 -32.80
C ALA A 12 -57.62 31.30 -32.61
N SER A 13 -56.90 32.06 -31.79
CA SER A 13 -55.51 31.79 -31.43
C SER A 13 -55.46 30.68 -30.36
N LEU A 14 -54.98 29.50 -30.78
CA LEU A 14 -54.65 28.39 -29.88
C LEU A 14 -53.29 28.64 -29.25
N LEU A 15 -53.23 29.01 -27.96
CA LEU A 15 -51.98 29.15 -27.19
C LEU A 15 -51.46 27.72 -26.83
N LEU A 16 -50.45 27.26 -27.57
CA LEU A 16 -49.64 26.12 -27.18
C LEU A 16 -48.69 26.55 -26.04
N VAL A 17 -48.97 26.11 -24.83
CA VAL A 17 -48.05 26.22 -23.68
C VAL A 17 -46.97 25.14 -23.87
N SER A 18 -45.81 25.53 -24.36
CA SER A 18 -44.60 24.69 -24.38
C SER A 18 -44.08 24.57 -22.95
N GLY A 19 -44.35 23.44 -22.30
CA GLY A 19 -43.70 23.09 -21.04
C GLY A 19 -42.20 22.81 -21.26
N GLU A 20 -41.34 23.75 -20.85
CA GLU A 20 -39.92 23.49 -20.73
C GLU A 20 -39.68 22.48 -19.61
N ALA A 21 -39.38 21.25 -19.97
CA ALA A 21 -38.85 20.24 -19.05
C ALA A 21 -37.47 20.69 -18.59
N SER A 22 -37.41 21.32 -17.40
CA SER A 22 -36.18 21.63 -16.69
C SER A 22 -35.47 20.29 -16.36
N SER A 23 -34.56 19.87 -17.22
CA SER A 23 -33.64 18.76 -16.90
C SER A 23 -32.70 19.22 -15.79
N LYS A 24 -33.00 18.75 -14.56
CA LYS A 24 -32.01 18.83 -13.46
C LYS A 24 -30.69 18.27 -13.97
N PRO A 25 -29.56 18.97 -13.73
CA PRO A 25 -28.26 18.39 -14.05
C PRO A 25 -28.11 17.12 -13.20
N GLN A 26 -28.04 15.99 -13.89
CA GLN A 26 -27.70 14.71 -13.30
C GLN A 26 -26.28 14.87 -12.77
N ALA A 27 -26.13 14.91 -11.44
CA ALA A 27 -24.84 14.89 -10.80
C ALA A 27 -24.13 13.61 -11.29
N THR A 28 -23.19 13.78 -12.21
CA THR A 28 -22.22 12.75 -12.52
C THR A 28 -21.55 12.40 -11.21
N SER A 29 -21.83 11.20 -10.69
CA SER A 29 -21.06 10.63 -9.60
C SER A 29 -19.61 10.60 -10.08
N ALA A 30 -18.81 11.56 -9.61
CA ALA A 30 -17.38 11.51 -9.76
C ALA A 30 -16.95 10.17 -9.15
N GLY A 31 -16.61 9.22 -10.01
CA GLY A 31 -16.11 7.93 -9.55
C GLY A 31 -14.96 8.20 -8.61
N VAL A 32 -15.09 7.75 -7.37
CA VAL A 32 -14.00 7.79 -6.39
C VAL A 32 -12.85 7.04 -7.06
N SER A 33 -11.86 7.78 -7.53
CA SER A 33 -10.65 7.21 -8.11
C SER A 33 -9.99 6.43 -6.98
N SER A 34 -10.08 5.10 -7.01
CA SER A 34 -9.43 4.26 -6.02
C SER A 34 -7.93 4.52 -6.12
N VAL A 35 -7.32 5.00 -5.04
CA VAL A 35 -5.87 5.23 -4.98
C VAL A 35 -5.16 3.91 -5.24
N GLU A 36 -4.24 3.91 -6.20
CA GLU A 36 -3.43 2.75 -6.55
C GLU A 36 -2.65 2.26 -5.31
N PRO A 37 -2.80 0.98 -4.89
CA PRO A 37 -2.00 0.44 -3.81
C PRO A 37 -0.51 0.50 -4.13
N VAL A 38 0.29 0.71 -3.08
CA VAL A 38 1.74 0.87 -3.18
C VAL A 38 2.43 -0.20 -2.36
N VAL A 39 3.29 -1.00 -2.98
CA VAL A 39 4.17 -1.95 -2.31
C VAL A 39 5.62 -1.48 -2.48
N VAL A 40 6.28 -1.18 -1.38
CA VAL A 40 7.68 -0.77 -1.33
C VAL A 40 8.49 -1.83 -0.60
N GLY A 41 9.59 -2.27 -1.21
CA GLY A 41 10.58 -3.15 -0.59
C GLY A 41 11.92 -2.44 -0.40
N PHE A 42 12.66 -2.85 0.64
CA PHE A 42 14.04 -2.43 0.86
C PHE A 42 14.97 -3.65 0.96
N VAL A 43 16.03 -3.64 0.16
CA VAL A 43 17.11 -4.64 0.24
C VAL A 43 18.01 -4.42 1.45
N GLY A 44 18.64 -5.50 1.92
CA GLY A 44 19.60 -5.48 3.02
C GLY A 44 20.94 -4.84 2.65
N GLY A 45 21.80 -4.66 3.64
CA GLY A 45 23.21 -4.32 3.55
C GLY A 45 23.61 -3.44 2.36
N PHE A 46 24.60 -3.92 1.61
CA PHE A 46 25.12 -3.30 0.38
C PHE A 46 24.51 -3.90 -0.90
N VAL A 47 23.36 -4.56 -0.78
CA VAL A 47 22.64 -5.22 -1.86
C VAL A 47 22.06 -4.18 -2.81
N ARG A 48 22.15 -4.46 -4.12
CA ARG A 48 21.52 -3.66 -5.15
C ARG A 48 20.07 -4.08 -5.32
N ARG A 49 19.17 -3.12 -5.57
CA ARG A 49 17.73 -3.36 -5.74
C ARG A 49 17.36 -4.26 -6.94
N ASP A 50 18.29 -4.57 -7.81
CA ASP A 50 18.14 -5.40 -9.00
C ASP A 50 18.94 -6.72 -8.93
N ASP A 51 19.55 -7.03 -7.78
CA ASP A 51 20.31 -8.25 -7.57
C ASP A 51 19.39 -9.44 -7.26
N ARG A 52 19.15 -10.26 -8.28
CA ARG A 52 18.24 -11.40 -8.23
C ARG A 52 18.73 -12.59 -7.40
N VAL A 53 19.94 -12.55 -6.86
CA VAL A 53 20.40 -13.55 -5.88
C VAL A 53 19.57 -13.42 -4.60
N HIS A 54 19.11 -12.21 -4.25
CA HIS A 54 18.40 -11.89 -3.02
C HIS A 54 16.89 -12.15 -3.14
N THR A 55 16.32 -12.86 -2.15
CA THR A 55 14.93 -13.34 -2.23
C THR A 55 13.92 -12.21 -2.16
N GLU A 56 14.21 -11.12 -1.45
CA GLU A 56 13.34 -9.94 -1.43
C GLU A 56 13.22 -9.28 -2.82
N VAL A 57 14.28 -9.36 -3.66
CA VAL A 57 14.26 -8.87 -5.04
C VAL A 57 13.41 -9.80 -5.91
N GLN A 58 13.57 -11.13 -5.75
CA GLN A 58 12.75 -12.12 -6.46
C GLN A 58 11.26 -11.95 -6.11
N LEU A 59 10.93 -11.77 -4.82
CA LEU A 59 9.55 -11.49 -4.41
C LEU A 59 8.99 -10.24 -5.10
N MET A 60 9.78 -9.17 -5.16
CA MET A 60 9.34 -7.94 -5.81
C MET A 60 9.04 -8.14 -7.31
N GLU A 61 9.79 -9.01 -7.99
CA GLU A 61 9.53 -9.37 -9.39
C GLU A 61 8.24 -10.18 -9.52
N HIS A 62 8.02 -11.19 -8.66
CA HIS A 62 6.77 -11.96 -8.63
C HIS A 62 5.55 -11.07 -8.39
N LEU A 63 5.68 -10.07 -7.51
CA LEU A 63 4.59 -9.11 -7.28
C LEU A 63 4.34 -8.23 -8.51
N ARG A 64 5.38 -7.76 -9.21
CA ARG A 64 5.23 -6.99 -10.45
C ARG A 64 4.56 -7.80 -11.56
N GLU A 65 4.93 -9.06 -11.71
CA GLU A 65 4.32 -9.96 -12.69
C GLU A 65 2.86 -10.26 -12.35
N GLY A 66 2.58 -10.51 -11.06
CA GLY A 66 1.22 -10.81 -10.59
C GLY A 66 0.28 -9.61 -10.58
N TYR A 67 0.82 -8.39 -10.51
CA TYR A 67 0.08 -7.13 -10.50
C TYR A 67 0.60 -6.20 -11.61
N ALA A 68 0.49 -6.65 -12.88
CA ALA A 68 0.98 -5.89 -14.04
C ALA A 68 0.33 -4.51 -14.20
N SER A 69 -0.83 -4.28 -13.57
CA SER A 69 -1.51 -2.99 -13.49
C SER A 69 -2.29 -2.88 -12.16
N GLY A 70 -2.53 -1.65 -11.72
CA GLY A 70 -3.36 -1.37 -10.55
C GLY A 70 -2.66 -1.52 -9.19
N VAL A 71 -1.38 -1.85 -9.14
CA VAL A 71 -0.55 -1.81 -7.93
C VAL A 71 0.84 -1.29 -8.29
N TYR A 72 1.29 -0.24 -7.62
CA TYR A 72 2.67 0.22 -7.76
C TYR A 72 3.60 -0.64 -6.91
N VAL A 73 4.59 -1.28 -7.53
CA VAL A 73 5.52 -2.22 -6.87
C VAL A 73 6.95 -1.80 -7.15
N GLN A 74 7.73 -1.42 -6.11
CA GLN A 74 9.11 -0.98 -6.30
C GLN A 74 10.06 -1.37 -5.16
N MET A 75 11.27 -1.83 -5.53
CA MET A 75 12.40 -2.09 -4.64
C MET A 75 13.33 -0.87 -4.57
N PHE A 76 13.87 -0.61 -3.38
CA PHE A 76 14.88 0.41 -3.10
C PHE A 76 16.04 -0.17 -2.30
N GLU A 77 17.21 0.45 -2.42
CA GLU A 77 18.32 0.22 -1.50
C GLU A 77 18.00 0.84 -0.13
N ASN A 78 18.45 0.20 0.93
CA ASN A 78 18.14 0.61 2.32
C ASN A 78 18.59 2.03 2.72
N HIS A 79 19.41 2.70 1.93
CA HIS A 79 19.83 4.09 2.13
C HIS A 79 19.02 5.10 1.29
N ARG A 80 18.06 4.64 0.49
CA ARG A 80 17.22 5.47 -0.40
C ARG A 80 15.80 5.69 0.13
N GLY A 81 15.62 5.72 1.45
CA GLY A 81 14.31 5.95 2.06
C GLY A 81 13.64 7.25 1.62
N LYS A 82 14.42 8.33 1.41
CA LYS A 82 13.90 9.61 0.90
C LYS A 82 13.34 9.47 -0.53
N GLU A 83 13.99 8.68 -1.39
CA GLU A 83 13.51 8.44 -2.75
C GLU A 83 12.22 7.60 -2.74
N ALA A 84 12.17 6.58 -1.86
CA ALA A 84 10.97 5.78 -1.65
C ALA A 84 9.79 6.64 -1.16
N HIS A 85 10.03 7.50 -0.17
CA HIS A 85 9.05 8.45 0.34
C HIS A 85 8.49 9.36 -0.77
N GLN A 86 9.37 9.98 -1.55
CA GLN A 86 8.96 10.81 -2.68
C GLN A 86 8.20 10.03 -3.76
N ALA A 87 8.58 8.77 -4.01
CA ALA A 87 7.87 7.91 -4.96
C ALA A 87 6.44 7.65 -4.48
N ILE A 88 6.24 7.36 -3.19
CA ILE A 88 4.91 7.21 -2.59
C ILE A 88 4.09 8.48 -2.75
N LEU A 89 4.62 9.65 -2.33
CA LEU A 89 3.90 10.92 -2.43
C LEU A 89 3.43 11.20 -3.87
N ARG A 90 4.30 10.94 -4.86
CA ARG A 90 3.92 11.10 -6.29
C ARG A 90 2.80 10.16 -6.72
N ARG A 91 2.68 8.96 -6.14
CA ARG A 91 1.62 7.99 -6.47
C ARG A 91 0.30 8.33 -5.81
N LEU A 92 0.34 8.87 -4.59
CA LEU A 92 -0.85 9.31 -3.88
C LEU A 92 -1.46 10.59 -4.48
N HIS A 93 -0.62 11.43 -5.10
CA HIS A 93 -1.02 12.74 -5.64
C HIS A 93 -1.70 12.59 -7.01
N ALA A 94 -2.97 12.21 -7.00
CA ALA A 94 -3.74 11.91 -8.21
C ALA A 94 -4.01 13.15 -9.09
N ASN A 95 -4.30 14.29 -8.47
CA ASN A 95 -4.70 15.53 -9.14
C ASN A 95 -3.52 16.47 -9.48
N ARG A 96 -2.33 16.23 -8.92
CA ARG A 96 -1.08 17.00 -9.16
C ARG A 96 -1.22 18.52 -8.90
N ASP A 97 -2.06 18.92 -7.94
CA ASP A 97 -2.30 20.33 -7.59
C ASP A 97 -1.24 20.92 -6.64
N GLY A 98 -0.24 20.13 -6.24
CA GLY A 98 0.92 20.55 -5.45
C GLY A 98 0.86 20.18 -3.96
N ALA A 99 -0.28 19.68 -3.44
CA ALA A 99 -0.42 19.22 -2.07
C ALA A 99 -1.36 18.02 -1.98
N LEU A 100 -1.02 17.02 -1.15
CA LEU A 100 -1.92 15.90 -0.88
C LEU A 100 -3.13 16.34 -0.07
N SER A 101 -4.32 16.13 -0.58
CA SER A 101 -5.57 16.37 0.15
C SER A 101 -5.71 15.40 1.35
N PRO A 102 -6.56 15.72 2.35
CA PRO A 102 -6.86 14.79 3.43
C PRO A 102 -7.41 13.45 2.93
N GLU A 103 -8.23 13.44 1.88
CA GLU A 103 -8.80 12.25 1.25
C GLU A 103 -7.72 11.39 0.60
N GLU A 104 -6.80 11.99 -0.16
CA GLU A 104 -5.67 11.26 -0.78
C GLU A 104 -4.78 10.60 0.27
N LYS A 105 -4.55 11.27 1.40
CA LYS A 105 -3.81 10.71 2.53
C LYS A 105 -4.56 9.55 3.20
N GLN A 106 -5.85 9.75 3.54
CA GLN A 106 -6.66 8.73 4.23
C GLN A 106 -6.89 7.49 3.38
N ASN A 107 -6.97 7.64 2.06
CA ASN A 107 -7.15 6.55 1.12
C ASN A 107 -5.82 5.88 0.71
N ALA A 108 -4.68 6.30 1.29
CA ALA A 108 -3.38 5.71 0.99
C ALA A 108 -3.33 4.23 1.41
N ARG A 109 -2.84 3.39 0.49
CA ARG A 109 -2.76 1.94 0.65
C ARG A 109 -1.33 1.49 0.46
N ILE A 110 -0.55 1.54 1.54
CA ILE A 110 0.89 1.35 1.50
C ILE A 110 1.26 0.10 2.29
N ILE A 111 2.04 -0.78 1.67
CA ILE A 111 2.70 -1.94 2.28
C ILE A 111 4.20 -1.76 2.14
N ILE A 112 4.94 -1.94 3.22
CA ILE A 112 6.39 -1.79 3.24
C ILE A 112 7.03 -3.04 3.82
N PHE A 113 8.05 -3.60 3.16
CA PHE A 113 8.79 -4.74 3.67
C PHE A 113 10.29 -4.60 3.44
N GLY A 114 11.08 -5.38 4.16
CA GLY A 114 12.53 -5.39 3.95
C GLY A 114 13.24 -6.47 4.75
N HIS A 115 14.51 -6.69 4.38
CA HIS A 115 15.43 -7.59 5.06
C HIS A 115 16.58 -6.80 5.68
N SER A 116 17.05 -7.22 6.87
CA SER A 116 18.25 -6.67 7.52
C SER A 116 18.17 -5.13 7.72
N TRP A 117 19.13 -4.36 7.20
CA TRP A 117 19.08 -2.89 7.18
C TRP A 117 17.88 -2.33 6.40
N GLY A 118 17.39 -3.09 5.41
CA GLY A 118 16.18 -2.75 4.69
C GLY A 118 14.93 -2.86 5.57
N ALA A 119 14.89 -3.84 6.46
CA ALA A 119 13.81 -3.99 7.42
C ALA A 119 13.77 -2.83 8.44
N SER A 120 14.94 -2.34 8.87
CA SER A 120 15.04 -1.13 9.70
C SER A 120 14.55 0.11 8.93
N GLU A 121 14.92 0.25 7.64
CA GLU A 121 14.46 1.35 6.79
C GLU A 121 12.95 1.34 6.56
N THR A 122 12.31 0.15 6.57
CA THR A 122 10.86 0.01 6.53
C THR A 122 10.18 0.84 7.61
N ILE A 123 10.71 0.82 8.83
CA ILE A 123 10.16 1.56 9.96
C ILE A 123 10.50 3.05 9.89
N GLU A 124 11.66 3.41 9.39
CA GLU A 124 12.01 4.83 9.18
C GLU A 124 11.11 5.47 8.11
N LEU A 125 10.83 4.77 7.03
CA LEU A 125 9.86 5.23 6.01
C LEU A 125 8.45 5.37 6.61
N ALA A 126 8.01 4.42 7.42
CA ALA A 126 6.72 4.50 8.10
C ALA A 126 6.63 5.74 9.02
N ARG A 127 7.73 6.08 9.74
CA ARG A 127 7.80 7.31 10.55
C ARG A 127 7.77 8.60 9.72
N GLN A 128 8.38 8.58 8.53
CA GLN A 128 8.29 9.73 7.62
C GLN A 128 6.84 9.94 7.15
N LEU A 129 6.17 8.86 6.77
CA LEU A 129 4.75 8.88 6.39
C LEU A 129 3.83 9.27 7.56
N GLU A 130 4.18 8.91 8.81
CA GLU A 130 3.45 9.36 10.01
C GLU A 130 3.47 10.88 10.15
N LYS A 131 4.63 11.51 9.93
CA LYS A 131 4.78 12.98 9.97
C LYS A 131 3.91 13.68 8.92
N ASP A 132 3.69 13.01 7.78
CA ASP A 132 2.82 13.52 6.72
C ASP A 132 1.33 13.21 6.96
N GLY A 133 1.00 12.45 8.01
CA GLY A 133 -0.36 12.00 8.31
C GLY A 133 -0.87 10.92 7.36
N ILE A 134 0.04 10.13 6.77
CA ILE A 134 -0.27 9.08 5.80
C ILE A 134 -0.26 7.71 6.51
N PRO A 135 -1.34 6.91 6.42
CA PRO A 135 -1.39 5.57 6.98
C PRO A 135 -0.56 4.56 6.17
N VAL A 136 -0.10 3.52 6.88
CA VAL A 136 0.55 2.33 6.30
C VAL A 136 -0.26 1.10 6.70
N ILE A 137 -0.68 0.31 5.73
CA ILE A 137 -1.52 -0.87 5.99
C ILE A 137 -0.72 -1.96 6.71
N LEU A 138 0.50 -2.22 6.22
CA LEU A 138 1.32 -3.32 6.72
C LEU A 138 2.80 -2.99 6.62
N THR A 139 3.54 -3.24 7.70
CA THR A 139 5.00 -3.34 7.69
C THR A 139 5.45 -4.76 7.96
N ILE A 140 6.43 -5.24 7.20
CA ILE A 140 7.02 -6.57 7.36
C ILE A 140 8.53 -6.43 7.54
N GLN A 141 9.04 -6.89 8.68
CA GLN A 141 10.46 -6.91 8.98
C GLN A 141 10.97 -8.35 8.91
N VAL A 142 12.03 -8.59 8.14
CA VAL A 142 12.73 -9.87 8.09
C VAL A 142 14.13 -9.67 8.61
N ASP A 143 14.44 -10.28 9.74
CA ASP A 143 15.71 -10.23 10.46
C ASP A 143 16.29 -8.81 10.56
N SER A 144 15.47 -7.88 11.03
CA SER A 144 15.77 -6.44 11.05
C SER A 144 16.97 -6.12 11.90
N VAL A 145 17.99 -5.53 11.31
CA VAL A 145 19.19 -5.03 11.99
C VAL A 145 19.14 -3.50 12.01
N SER A 146 19.02 -2.93 13.21
CA SER A 146 18.93 -1.48 13.37
C SER A 146 20.21 -0.78 12.92
N LYS A 147 20.08 0.27 12.13
CA LYS A 147 21.17 1.20 11.85
C LYS A 147 21.41 2.11 13.05
N LEU A 148 22.60 2.67 13.15
CA LEU A 148 22.95 3.58 14.24
C LEU A 148 21.95 4.75 14.34
N GLY A 149 21.37 4.93 15.53
CA GLY A 149 20.38 5.98 15.80
C GLY A 149 18.95 5.65 15.38
N GLN A 150 18.68 4.47 14.78
CA GLN A 150 17.34 4.00 14.46
C GLN A 150 16.79 3.07 15.55
N ASN A 151 15.48 3.06 15.71
CA ASN A 151 14.78 2.14 16.60
C ASN A 151 13.65 1.45 15.82
N ASP A 152 13.95 0.31 15.26
CA ASP A 152 13.03 -0.51 14.46
C ASP A 152 12.17 -1.48 15.29
N ALA A 153 12.37 -1.51 16.62
CA ALA A 153 11.55 -2.29 17.54
C ALA A 153 10.18 -1.65 17.82
N ILE A 154 10.06 -0.32 17.66
CA ILE A 154 8.83 0.42 17.95
C ILE A 154 8.16 0.83 16.65
N ILE A 155 6.99 0.23 16.40
CA ILE A 155 6.19 0.48 15.20
C ILE A 155 5.36 1.76 15.39
N PRO A 156 5.45 2.75 14.49
CA PRO A 156 4.73 4.01 14.59
C PRO A 156 3.21 3.84 14.48
N ALA A 157 2.46 4.80 15.03
CA ALA A 157 1.00 4.67 15.21
C ALA A 157 0.18 4.83 13.91
N ASN A 158 0.80 5.24 12.80
CA ASN A 158 0.18 5.26 11.48
C ASN A 158 0.18 3.89 10.79
N VAL A 159 0.87 2.88 11.34
CA VAL A 159 0.90 1.50 10.82
C VAL A 159 -0.27 0.72 11.39
N LEU A 160 -1.13 0.16 10.55
CA LEU A 160 -2.29 -0.63 10.99
C LEU A 160 -1.88 -2.04 11.44
N GLN A 161 -0.98 -2.69 10.71
CA GLN A 161 -0.50 -4.04 11.01
C GLN A 161 1.01 -4.12 10.86
N ALA A 162 1.67 -4.89 11.73
CA ALA A 162 3.09 -5.15 11.63
C ALA A 162 3.42 -6.60 11.97
N VAL A 163 4.43 -7.15 11.30
CA VAL A 163 4.93 -8.50 11.53
C VAL A 163 6.45 -8.51 11.50
N ASN A 164 7.03 -9.38 12.30
CA ASN A 164 8.47 -9.56 12.39
C ASN A 164 8.84 -11.04 12.27
N PHE A 165 9.76 -11.34 11.36
CA PHE A 165 10.44 -12.65 11.25
C PHE A 165 11.88 -12.47 11.66
N TYR A 166 12.40 -13.31 12.54
CA TYR A 166 13.75 -13.16 13.08
C TYR A 166 14.42 -14.49 13.38
N GLN A 167 15.73 -14.49 13.53
CA GLN A 167 16.53 -15.59 14.04
C GLN A 167 17.46 -15.12 15.17
N LEU A 168 17.93 -16.03 16.01
CA LEU A 168 18.87 -15.76 17.10
C LEU A 168 20.06 -16.74 17.08
N ASP A 169 20.32 -17.37 15.94
CA ASP A 169 21.30 -18.44 15.83
C ASP A 169 22.68 -17.95 15.42
N GLY A 170 22.78 -16.71 14.94
CA GLY A 170 24.02 -16.04 14.54
C GLY A 170 24.43 -14.90 15.46
N VAL A 171 25.68 -14.44 15.29
CA VAL A 171 26.18 -13.20 15.92
C VAL A 171 25.43 -11.98 15.36
N LEU A 172 25.21 -11.97 14.04
CA LEU A 172 24.33 -11.02 13.40
C LEU A 172 22.92 -11.61 13.41
N HIS A 173 22.03 -10.97 14.07
CA HIS A 173 20.62 -11.37 14.18
C HIS A 173 19.72 -10.13 14.22
N GLY A 174 18.47 -10.32 13.79
CA GLY A 174 17.47 -9.29 13.78
C GLY A 174 16.86 -9.01 15.16
N GLN A 175 16.04 -7.99 15.18
CA GLN A 175 15.25 -7.58 16.34
C GLN A 175 14.29 -8.71 16.74
N PRO A 176 14.38 -9.28 17.97
CA PRO A 176 13.54 -10.42 18.34
C PRO A 176 12.08 -10.03 18.62
N GLN A 177 11.84 -8.78 18.94
CA GLN A 177 10.50 -8.32 19.31
C GLN A 177 10.23 -6.92 18.82
N ILE A 178 9.17 -6.77 18.02
CA ILE A 178 8.57 -5.48 17.71
C ILE A 178 7.35 -5.21 18.59
N ARG A 179 7.07 -3.93 18.85
CA ARG A 179 5.94 -3.48 19.67
C ARG A 179 5.30 -2.25 19.04
N ALA A 180 3.99 -2.13 19.18
CA ALA A 180 3.26 -0.95 18.76
C ALA A 180 3.58 0.27 19.66
N ALA A 181 3.81 1.44 19.08
CA ALA A 181 3.84 2.71 19.82
C ALA A 181 2.45 3.02 20.41
N ASN A 182 1.39 2.67 19.69
CA ASN A 182 0.00 2.75 20.15
C ASN A 182 -0.73 1.44 19.83
N PRO A 183 -0.96 0.54 20.83
CA PRO A 183 -1.63 -0.74 20.63
C PRO A 183 -3.11 -0.65 20.20
N GLU A 184 -3.76 0.48 20.41
CA GLU A 184 -5.14 0.70 19.95
C GLU A 184 -5.21 0.94 18.43
N ARG A 185 -4.11 1.40 17.83
CA ARG A 185 -4.04 1.74 16.40
C ARG A 185 -3.25 0.72 15.58
N THR A 186 -2.28 0.06 16.20
CA THR A 186 -1.35 -0.85 15.53
C THR A 186 -1.48 -2.27 16.07
N ARG A 187 -1.85 -3.21 15.21
CA ARG A 187 -1.90 -4.64 15.51
C ARG A 187 -0.57 -5.30 15.16
N ILE A 188 0.13 -5.85 16.13
CA ILE A 188 1.27 -6.75 15.90
C ILE A 188 0.73 -8.14 15.58
N LEU A 189 0.94 -8.62 14.35
CA LEU A 189 0.51 -9.92 13.87
C LEU A 189 1.33 -11.07 14.50
N GLY A 190 2.59 -10.79 14.81
CA GLY A 190 3.47 -11.72 15.50
C GLY A 190 4.94 -11.35 15.40
N ASN A 191 5.73 -12.02 16.26
CA ASN A 191 7.19 -12.07 16.19
C ASN A 191 7.56 -13.55 15.98
N PHE A 192 7.87 -13.95 14.75
CA PHE A 192 8.07 -15.33 14.34
C PHE A 192 9.56 -15.67 14.28
N ARG A 193 9.97 -16.60 15.16
CA ARG A 193 11.36 -17.04 15.19
C ARG A 193 11.59 -18.21 14.24
N SER A 194 12.60 -18.09 13.39
CA SER A 194 13.18 -19.18 12.60
C SER A 194 14.43 -19.73 13.28
N GLY A 195 14.67 -21.02 13.19
CA GLY A 195 15.83 -21.70 13.78
C GLY A 195 16.60 -22.51 12.75
N TYR A 196 17.91 -22.26 12.65
CA TYR A 196 18.77 -22.83 11.62
C TYR A 196 19.90 -23.73 12.18
N LYS A 197 20.02 -23.88 13.50
CA LYS A 197 21.03 -24.72 14.15
C LYS A 197 20.85 -26.21 13.84
N THR A 198 19.60 -26.68 13.83
CA THR A 198 19.26 -28.09 13.69
C THR A 198 18.82 -28.46 12.26
N LYS A 199 18.49 -27.48 11.44
CA LYS A 199 18.09 -27.67 10.04
C LYS A 199 19.00 -26.82 9.16
N PRO A 200 20.16 -27.34 8.74
CA PRO A 200 21.04 -26.59 7.85
C PRO A 200 20.31 -26.36 6.53
N PHE A 201 20.07 -25.11 6.22
CA PHE A 201 19.51 -24.66 4.98
C PHE A 201 20.65 -24.08 4.13
N SER A 202 20.72 -24.40 2.84
CA SER A 202 21.80 -23.96 1.96
C SER A 202 21.34 -22.86 1.04
N CYS A 203 21.95 -21.71 1.17
CA CYS A 203 21.80 -20.56 0.27
C CYS A 203 22.93 -20.60 -0.78
N GLY A 204 22.85 -21.53 -1.72
CA GLY A 204 23.96 -21.87 -2.63
C GLY A 204 24.42 -20.73 -3.53
N GLU A 205 23.54 -19.77 -3.85
CA GLU A 205 23.81 -18.66 -4.77
C GLU A 205 24.52 -17.46 -4.11
N TYR A 206 24.50 -17.39 -2.77
CA TYR A 206 25.16 -16.32 -2.06
C TYR A 206 26.69 -16.48 -2.03
N PRO A 207 27.48 -15.39 -2.02
CA PRO A 207 28.91 -15.43 -1.89
C PRO A 207 29.36 -16.25 -0.67
N TRP A 208 30.43 -17.02 -0.79
CA TRP A 208 30.88 -17.96 0.25
C TRP A 208 31.25 -17.27 1.58
N TRP A 209 31.79 -16.04 1.51
CA TRP A 209 32.14 -15.24 2.71
C TRP A 209 30.91 -14.79 3.50
N ASP A 210 29.80 -14.41 2.83
CA ASP A 210 28.54 -14.06 3.48
C ASP A 210 27.98 -15.29 4.21
N ARG A 211 28.02 -16.44 3.57
CA ARG A 211 27.61 -17.73 4.16
C ARG A 211 28.46 -18.16 5.34
N LEU A 212 29.72 -17.73 5.42
CA LEU A 212 30.63 -18.09 6.50
C LEU A 212 30.43 -17.21 7.74
N ILE A 213 30.32 -15.90 7.55
CA ILE A 213 30.29 -14.91 8.64
C ILE A 213 28.87 -14.61 9.12
N MET A 214 27.90 -14.58 8.19
CA MET A 214 26.52 -14.20 8.45
C MET A 214 25.52 -15.34 8.23
N LYS A 215 25.97 -16.59 8.37
CA LYS A 215 25.22 -17.78 7.94
C LYS A 215 23.74 -17.80 8.35
N PRO A 216 23.34 -17.67 9.63
CA PRO A 216 21.92 -17.69 9.99
C PRO A 216 21.13 -16.48 9.44
N HIS A 217 21.79 -15.32 9.34
CA HIS A 217 21.22 -14.10 8.77
C HIS A 217 20.92 -14.25 7.27
N ILE A 218 21.81 -14.92 6.53
CA ILE A 218 21.59 -15.26 5.12
C ILE A 218 20.57 -16.41 4.99
N GLN A 219 20.54 -17.35 5.94
CA GLN A 219 19.59 -18.46 5.89
C GLN A 219 18.14 -18.00 6.00
N ILE A 220 17.81 -17.03 6.85
CA ILE A 220 16.46 -16.49 6.93
C ILE A 220 16.09 -15.69 5.67
N GLU A 221 17.07 -15.03 5.06
CA GLU A 221 16.89 -14.31 3.79
C GLU A 221 16.55 -15.26 2.62
N CYS A 222 17.16 -16.42 2.56
CA CYS A 222 16.88 -17.39 1.50
C CYS A 222 15.88 -18.49 1.89
N ASP A 223 15.21 -18.39 3.05
CA ASP A 223 14.24 -19.37 3.52
C ASP A 223 12.88 -19.20 2.81
N PRO A 224 12.49 -20.12 1.90
CA PRO A 224 11.23 -20.03 1.19
C PRO A 224 10.01 -20.02 2.12
N ALA A 225 10.10 -20.66 3.31
CA ALA A 225 8.98 -20.70 4.24
C ALA A 225 8.70 -19.32 4.83
N VAL A 226 9.73 -18.50 5.05
CA VAL A 226 9.58 -17.10 5.50
C VAL A 226 9.01 -16.26 4.36
N TRP A 227 9.61 -16.31 3.17
CA TRP A 227 9.20 -15.44 2.07
C TRP A 227 7.85 -15.78 1.46
N ASN A 228 7.43 -17.05 1.47
CA ASN A 228 6.05 -17.42 1.13
C ASN A 228 5.02 -16.82 2.10
N GLN A 229 5.37 -16.71 3.39
CA GLN A 229 4.51 -16.03 4.36
C GLN A 229 4.48 -14.51 4.12
N VAL A 230 5.63 -13.89 3.83
CA VAL A 230 5.72 -12.47 3.47
C VAL A 230 4.85 -12.18 2.25
N GLU A 231 4.99 -12.95 1.17
CA GLU A 231 4.18 -12.80 -0.04
C GLU A 231 2.68 -12.99 0.24
N SER A 232 2.32 -14.02 1.00
CA SER A 232 0.93 -14.29 1.36
C SER A 232 0.29 -13.14 2.15
N LEU A 233 1.04 -12.52 3.08
CA LEU A 233 0.57 -11.36 3.84
C LEU A 233 0.38 -10.13 2.93
N ILE A 234 1.31 -9.88 2.01
CA ILE A 234 1.18 -8.78 1.04
C ILE A 234 -0.07 -8.99 0.18
N ARG A 235 -0.21 -10.17 -0.44
CA ARG A 235 -1.35 -10.50 -1.31
C ARG A 235 -2.68 -10.46 -0.58
N ALA A 236 -2.75 -10.96 0.67
CA ALA A 236 -3.96 -10.90 1.49
C ALA A 236 -4.39 -9.46 1.75
N ASN A 237 -3.47 -8.56 2.07
CA ASN A 237 -3.79 -7.16 2.33
C ASN A 237 -4.13 -6.37 1.06
N LEU A 238 -3.61 -6.76 -0.11
CA LEU A 238 -4.03 -6.21 -1.39
C LEU A 238 -5.44 -6.68 -1.80
N SER A 239 -5.82 -7.93 -1.46
CA SER A 239 -7.08 -8.56 -1.87
C SER A 239 -8.26 -8.27 -0.93
N LEU A 240 -8.03 -8.10 0.37
CA LEU A 240 -9.07 -7.84 1.38
C LEU A 240 -9.88 -6.58 1.06
N GLU A 241 -9.25 -5.57 0.50
CA GLU A 241 -9.89 -4.29 0.22
C GLU A 241 -10.63 -4.26 -1.13
N ALA A 242 -10.32 -5.18 -2.04
CA ALA A 242 -11.17 -5.40 -3.22
C ALA A 242 -12.55 -5.98 -2.84
N ARG A 243 -12.73 -6.44 -1.59
CA ARG A 243 -13.95 -7.05 -1.06
C ARG A 243 -14.74 -6.16 -0.08
N LEU A 244 -14.17 -5.03 0.37
CA LEU A 244 -14.93 -4.09 1.19
C LEU A 244 -15.91 -3.34 0.29
N PRO A 245 -17.24 -3.37 0.57
CA PRO A 245 -18.20 -2.56 -0.17
C PRO A 245 -17.81 -1.09 -0.02
N GLN A 246 -17.73 -0.40 -1.15
CA GLN A 246 -17.51 1.05 -1.14
C GLN A 246 -18.64 1.68 -0.31
N SER A 247 -18.30 2.53 0.63
CA SER A 247 -19.19 3.15 1.62
C SER A 247 -20.36 3.96 1.05
N SER A 248 -20.59 3.93 -0.26
CA SER A 248 -21.72 4.55 -0.96
C SER A 248 -23.02 3.72 -0.93
N GLU A 249 -22.99 2.43 -0.52
CA GLU A 249 -24.22 1.61 -0.49
C GLU A 249 -24.96 1.60 0.85
N ILE A 250 -24.44 2.24 1.90
CA ILE A 250 -25.07 2.21 3.24
C ILE A 250 -26.19 3.25 3.39
N ASN A 251 -26.40 4.14 2.42
CA ASN A 251 -27.39 5.22 2.47
C ASN A 251 -28.61 5.03 1.55
N ALA A 252 -28.96 3.81 1.16
CA ALA A 252 -30.24 3.58 0.53
C ALA A 252 -31.36 3.60 1.60
N PRO A 253 -32.35 4.53 1.52
CA PRO A 253 -33.47 4.53 2.45
C PRO A 253 -34.28 3.26 2.24
N LEU A 254 -34.54 2.54 3.33
CA LEU A 254 -35.48 1.41 3.34
C LEU A 254 -36.84 1.90 2.83
N SER A 255 -37.28 1.37 1.68
CA SER A 255 -38.65 1.59 1.21
C SER A 255 -39.62 1.02 2.22
N PRO A 256 -40.70 1.78 2.63
CA PRO A 256 -41.72 1.21 3.47
C PRO A 256 -42.50 0.13 2.72
N PHE A 257 -42.56 -1.04 3.32
CA PHE A 257 -43.46 -2.10 2.86
C PHE A 257 -44.93 -1.62 2.95
N ASN A 258 -45.64 -1.65 1.84
CA ASN A 258 -47.10 -1.65 1.77
C ASN A 258 -47.60 -3.08 1.89
#